data_175f41444d4867ee400895921996bbd9
#
_entry.id   175f41444d4867ee400895921996bbd9
#
_cell.length_a   1.000
_cell.length_b   1.000
_cell.length_c   1.000
_cell.angle_alpha   90.00
_cell.angle_beta   90.00
_cell.angle_gamma   90.00
#
_symmetry.space_group_name_H-M   'P 1'
#
loop_
_entity.id
_entity.type
_entity.pdbx_description
1 polymer ?
#
loop_
_entity_poly.entity_id
_entity_poly.type
_entity_poly.pdbx_seq_one_letter_code
_entity_poly.pdbx_strand_id
1 'polypeptide(L)'
;MSSDTTTNSPNFISLDEAAAMTEGTRITFIPGVQALFAEALKNICFVKGIPVIRALHPLMGVDKETGQDRQARLYELTSQTGLPTMFYAEERPRNVWTEQLALAERIGSPSSPSLIPESFAQRVDMFGLCAVVLAEDGIVWNMRILNDGPLGRKYGYSDAASAAAPAKIAEAIALIDNRLQQQAERGSSYLVGD
;
A
#
# COMPACT_ATOMS: atom_id res chain seq x y z
N MET A 1 -36.38 -2.65 2.92
CA MET A 1 -35.52 -3.65 3.58
C MET A 1 -34.11 -3.42 3.07
N SER A 2 -33.37 -2.60 3.78
CA SER A 2 -32.01 -2.19 3.40
C SER A 2 -31.05 -3.07 4.17
N SER A 3 -30.26 -3.84 3.47
CA SER A 3 -29.28 -4.75 4.05
C SER A 3 -28.12 -3.93 4.60
N ASP A 4 -28.07 -3.83 5.91
CA ASP A 4 -26.87 -3.46 6.66
C ASP A 4 -25.72 -4.39 6.26
N THR A 5 -24.82 -3.93 5.41
CA THR A 5 -23.59 -4.62 5.10
C THR A 5 -22.46 -4.16 6.00
N THR A 6 -22.68 -4.14 7.29
CA THR A 6 -21.62 -4.42 8.26
C THR A 6 -21.40 -5.93 8.23
N THR A 7 -20.79 -6.41 7.16
CA THR A 7 -20.37 -7.80 7.06
C THR A 7 -19.27 -8.00 8.10
N ASN A 8 -19.67 -8.55 9.24
CA ASN A 8 -18.78 -9.24 10.16
C ASN A 8 -18.14 -10.40 9.37
N SER A 9 -17.13 -10.08 8.58
CA SER A 9 -16.34 -11.10 7.89
C SER A 9 -15.64 -11.87 9.00
N PRO A 10 -15.83 -13.19 9.14
CA PRO A 10 -15.48 -13.95 10.35
C PRO A 10 -13.98 -13.94 10.72
N ASN A 11 -13.16 -13.15 10.03
CA ASN A 11 -11.72 -13.05 10.22
C ASN A 11 -11.19 -11.61 10.30
N PHE A 12 -12.07 -10.62 10.53
CA PHE A 12 -11.67 -9.21 10.62
C PHE A 12 -12.12 -8.61 11.95
N ILE A 13 -11.23 -7.84 12.56
CA ILE A 13 -11.58 -6.96 13.69
C ILE A 13 -11.96 -5.57 13.16
N SER A 14 -12.65 -4.79 13.97
CA SER A 14 -12.96 -3.39 13.66
C SER A 14 -11.69 -2.52 13.70
N LEU A 15 -11.80 -1.31 13.15
CA LEU A 15 -10.73 -0.32 13.22
C LEU A 15 -10.40 0.10 14.66
N ASP A 16 -11.43 0.26 15.49
CA ASP A 16 -11.26 0.65 16.90
C ASP A 16 -10.63 -0.47 17.72
N GLU A 17 -11.03 -1.73 17.51
CA GLU A 17 -10.34 -2.88 18.11
C GLU A 17 -8.86 -2.92 17.69
N ALA A 18 -8.57 -2.71 16.41
CA ALA A 18 -7.18 -2.67 15.93
C ALA A 18 -6.37 -1.54 16.58
N ALA A 19 -6.98 -0.37 16.79
CA ALA A 19 -6.33 0.76 17.43
C ALA A 19 -6.15 0.58 18.94
N ALA A 20 -7.05 -0.15 19.60
CA ALA A 20 -6.99 -0.39 21.05
C ALA A 20 -6.02 -1.49 21.45
N MET A 21 -5.61 -2.36 20.53
CA MET A 21 -4.66 -3.44 20.81
C MET A 21 -3.26 -2.90 21.06
N THR A 22 -2.63 -3.37 22.13
CA THR A 22 -1.28 -2.99 22.56
C THR A 22 -0.19 -3.94 22.06
N GLU A 23 -0.56 -5.06 21.43
CA GLU A 23 0.37 -6.07 20.95
C GLU A 23 0.09 -6.51 19.52
N GLY A 24 1.11 -7.08 18.86
CA GLY A 24 1.01 -7.69 17.55
C GLY A 24 0.90 -6.68 16.39
N THR A 25 0.79 -7.22 15.19
CA THR A 25 0.67 -6.45 13.95
C THR A 25 -0.75 -6.56 13.41
N ARG A 26 -1.40 -5.41 13.20
CA ARG A 26 -2.74 -5.31 12.61
C ARG A 26 -2.65 -4.49 11.33
N ILE A 27 -3.30 -4.96 10.27
CA ILE A 27 -3.30 -4.28 8.96
C ILE A 27 -4.73 -4.17 8.47
N THR A 28 -5.10 -2.99 7.98
CA THR A 28 -6.43 -2.77 7.42
C THR A 28 -6.54 -3.27 6.00
N PHE A 29 -7.67 -3.95 5.70
CA PHE A 29 -8.04 -4.43 4.37
C PHE A 29 -9.52 -4.16 4.10
N ILE A 30 -9.88 -4.10 2.82
CA ILE A 30 -11.28 -4.11 2.37
C ILE A 30 -11.60 -5.54 1.94
N PRO A 31 -12.54 -6.25 2.61
CA PRO A 31 -12.91 -7.61 2.23
C PRO A 31 -13.33 -7.72 0.78
N GLY A 32 -12.81 -8.72 0.06
CA GLY A 32 -13.11 -8.95 -1.35
C GLY A 32 -12.43 -7.99 -2.34
N VAL A 33 -11.64 -7.03 -1.86
CA VAL A 33 -10.88 -6.09 -2.71
C VAL A 33 -9.39 -6.39 -2.65
N GLN A 34 -8.81 -6.71 -3.80
CA GLN A 34 -7.36 -6.83 -3.95
C GLN A 34 -6.75 -5.45 -4.20
N ALA A 35 -6.47 -4.72 -3.11
CA ALA A 35 -5.83 -3.42 -3.19
C ALA A 35 -4.31 -3.59 -3.23
N LEU A 36 -3.66 -3.06 -4.27
CA LEU A 36 -2.24 -3.26 -4.56
C LEU A 36 -1.32 -3.06 -3.34
N PHE A 37 -1.45 -1.91 -2.67
CA PHE A 37 -0.61 -1.61 -1.50
C PHE A 37 -0.89 -2.53 -0.31
N ALA A 38 -2.14 -2.95 -0.11
CA ALA A 38 -2.50 -3.88 0.96
C ALA A 38 -1.97 -5.29 0.67
N GLU A 39 -2.05 -5.75 -0.58
CA GLU A 39 -1.46 -7.02 -1.00
C GLU A 39 0.06 -7.00 -0.93
N ALA A 40 0.71 -5.89 -1.33
CA ALA A 40 2.16 -5.74 -1.20
C ALA A 40 2.60 -5.84 0.27
N LEU A 41 1.95 -5.09 1.17
CA LEU A 41 2.29 -5.15 2.60
C LEU A 41 2.02 -6.53 3.21
N LYS A 42 0.92 -7.19 2.83
CA LYS A 42 0.63 -8.56 3.25
C LYS A 42 1.76 -9.52 2.85
N ASN A 43 2.24 -9.42 1.61
CA ASN A 43 3.32 -10.26 1.11
C ASN A 43 4.67 -9.93 1.79
N ILE A 44 4.96 -8.66 2.06
CA ILE A 44 6.10 -8.23 2.86
C ILE A 44 6.05 -8.90 4.25
N CYS A 45 4.92 -8.81 4.95
CA CYS A 45 4.74 -9.44 6.25
C CYS A 45 4.90 -10.97 6.18
N PHE A 46 4.37 -11.60 5.14
CA PHE A 46 4.53 -13.04 4.92
C PHE A 46 6.01 -13.43 4.77
N VAL A 47 6.77 -12.77 3.91
CA VAL A 47 8.20 -13.02 3.70
C VAL A 47 9.00 -12.76 4.97
N LYS A 48 8.62 -11.76 5.75
CA LYS A 48 9.26 -11.39 7.03
C LYS A 48 8.81 -12.27 8.21
N GLY A 49 7.91 -13.24 8.00
CA GLY A 49 7.38 -14.11 9.06
C GLY A 49 6.59 -13.35 10.13
N ILE A 50 5.93 -12.25 9.77
CA ILE A 50 5.17 -11.41 10.69
C ILE A 50 3.71 -11.88 10.70
N PRO A 51 3.17 -12.39 11.83
CA PRO A 51 1.76 -12.68 11.97
C PRO A 51 0.91 -11.40 11.85
N VAL A 52 -0.16 -11.45 11.05
CA VAL A 52 -1.01 -10.29 10.79
C VAL A 52 -2.44 -10.57 11.24
N ILE A 53 -2.98 -9.69 12.06
CA ILE A 53 -4.40 -9.60 12.39
C ILE A 53 -5.04 -8.65 11.37
N ARG A 54 -6.12 -9.10 10.72
CA ARG A 54 -6.82 -8.32 9.70
C ARG A 54 -7.83 -7.38 10.34
N ALA A 55 -7.77 -6.11 10.00
CA ALA A 55 -8.73 -5.11 10.43
C ALA A 55 -9.53 -4.56 9.24
N LEU A 56 -10.76 -4.14 9.47
CA LEU A 56 -11.60 -3.53 8.45
C LEU A 56 -11.08 -2.13 8.11
N HIS A 57 -10.88 -1.88 6.80
CA HIS A 57 -10.61 -0.53 6.30
C HIS A 57 -11.93 0.14 5.95
N PRO A 58 -12.22 1.34 6.46
CA PRO A 58 -13.45 2.05 6.14
C PRO A 58 -13.48 2.45 4.67
N LEU A 59 -14.61 2.21 4.01
CA LEU A 59 -14.83 2.61 2.62
C LEU A 59 -14.85 4.15 2.51
N MET A 60 -14.48 4.65 1.34
CA MET A 60 -14.62 6.08 1.02
C MET A 60 -16.09 6.48 0.93
N GLY A 61 -16.37 7.76 1.17
CA GLY A 61 -17.67 8.38 1.00
C GLY A 61 -18.41 8.62 2.30
N VAL A 62 -19.59 9.17 2.16
CA VAL A 62 -20.46 9.55 3.27
C VAL A 62 -21.40 8.39 3.62
N ASP A 63 -21.55 8.14 4.88
CA ASP A 63 -22.55 7.23 5.39
C ASP A 63 -23.96 7.83 5.18
N LYS A 64 -24.84 7.06 4.53
CA LYS A 64 -26.17 7.55 4.13
C LYS A 64 -27.13 7.77 5.28
N GLU A 65 -26.92 7.08 6.40
CA GLU A 65 -27.80 7.15 7.57
C GLU A 65 -27.37 8.26 8.52
N THR A 66 -26.07 8.38 8.75
CA THR A 66 -25.51 9.35 9.70
C THR A 66 -25.06 10.66 9.06
N GLY A 67 -24.86 10.71 7.75
CA GLY A 67 -24.31 11.85 7.04
C GLY A 67 -22.81 12.08 7.31
N GLN A 68 -22.15 11.18 8.03
CA GLN A 68 -20.74 11.32 8.40
C GLN A 68 -19.82 10.72 7.33
N ASP A 69 -18.61 11.26 7.21
CA ASP A 69 -17.55 10.63 6.41
C ASP A 69 -17.16 9.29 7.07
N ARG A 70 -17.26 8.22 6.30
CA ARG A 70 -16.92 6.86 6.76
C ARG A 70 -15.46 6.72 7.17
N GLN A 71 -14.57 7.56 6.63
CA GLN A 71 -13.13 7.55 6.94
C GLN A 71 -12.76 8.52 8.07
N ALA A 72 -13.72 9.24 8.67
CA ALA A 72 -13.47 10.21 9.74
C ALA A 72 -12.67 9.60 10.90
N ARG A 73 -13.04 8.40 11.35
CA ARG A 73 -12.32 7.72 12.44
C ARG A 73 -10.90 7.32 12.06
N LEU A 74 -10.69 6.87 10.83
CA LEU A 74 -9.35 6.55 10.33
C LEU A 74 -8.49 7.82 10.27
N TYR A 75 -9.06 8.92 9.78
CA TYR A 75 -8.37 10.20 9.73
C TYR A 75 -8.01 10.74 11.12
N GLU A 76 -8.90 10.62 12.09
CA GLU A 76 -8.65 10.98 13.48
C GLU A 76 -7.44 10.22 14.07
N LEU A 77 -7.36 8.91 13.80
CA LEU A 77 -6.29 8.06 14.30
C LEU A 77 -4.94 8.27 13.60
N THR A 78 -4.94 8.67 12.32
CA THR A 78 -3.75 8.58 11.47
C THR A 78 -3.42 9.86 10.72
N SER A 79 -4.32 10.84 10.71
CA SER A 79 -4.31 12.04 9.85
C SER A 79 -4.26 11.71 8.35
N GLN A 80 -4.66 10.49 7.97
CA GLN A 80 -4.64 9.99 6.59
C GLN A 80 -5.85 9.08 6.33
N THR A 81 -6.15 8.84 5.06
CA THR A 81 -7.22 7.93 4.62
C THR A 81 -6.67 6.83 3.69
N GLY A 82 -5.37 6.59 3.76
CA GLY A 82 -4.68 5.62 2.90
C GLY A 82 -4.95 4.16 3.30
N LEU A 83 -5.03 3.29 2.30
CA LEU A 83 -5.09 1.83 2.45
C LEU A 83 -3.75 1.24 1.96
N PRO A 84 -3.10 0.38 2.73
CA PRO A 84 -3.44 -0.09 4.07
C PRO A 84 -2.96 0.85 5.19
N THR A 85 -3.56 0.73 6.37
CA THR A 85 -2.99 1.21 7.63
C THR A 85 -2.38 0.05 8.39
N MET A 86 -1.16 0.21 8.85
CA MET A 86 -0.44 -0.77 9.68
C MET A 86 -0.31 -0.26 11.11
N PHE A 87 -0.79 -1.04 12.07
CA PHE A 87 -0.62 -0.85 13.50
C PHE A 87 0.39 -1.88 14.02
N TYR A 88 1.23 -1.48 14.94
CA TYR A 88 2.16 -2.36 15.63
C TYR A 88 2.31 -1.95 17.09
N ALA A 89 2.04 -2.90 17.99
CA ALA A 89 2.06 -2.64 19.44
C ALA A 89 1.33 -1.32 19.78
N GLU A 90 1.87 -0.49 20.64
CA GLU A 90 1.35 0.83 21.01
C GLU A 90 1.90 1.97 20.15
N GLU A 91 2.63 1.65 19.07
CA GLU A 91 3.20 2.66 18.20
C GLU A 91 2.13 3.37 17.36
N ARG A 92 2.46 4.60 16.91
CA ARG A 92 1.58 5.32 15.98
C ARG A 92 1.27 4.48 14.72
N PRO A 93 0.05 4.52 14.21
CA PRO A 93 -0.29 3.86 12.95
C PRO A 93 0.51 4.42 11.76
N ARG A 94 0.79 3.58 10.77
CA ARG A 94 1.55 3.92 9.56
C ARG A 94 0.75 3.64 8.30
N ASN A 95 0.72 4.64 7.41
CA ASN A 95 0.01 4.55 6.13
C ASN A 95 0.97 4.67 4.92
N VAL A 96 2.19 5.17 5.13
CA VAL A 96 3.18 5.36 4.06
C VAL A 96 3.94 4.06 3.84
N TRP A 97 4.01 3.61 2.59
CA TRP A 97 4.60 2.31 2.24
C TRP A 97 6.07 2.16 2.67
N THR A 98 6.86 3.24 2.61
CA THR A 98 8.27 3.22 3.06
C THR A 98 8.40 3.02 4.57
N GLU A 99 7.50 3.62 5.35
CA GLU A 99 7.45 3.40 6.80
C GLU A 99 7.00 1.97 7.15
N GLN A 100 6.04 1.44 6.39
CA GLN A 100 5.54 0.07 6.54
C GLN A 100 6.63 -0.96 6.21
N LEU A 101 7.39 -0.74 5.12
CA LEU A 101 8.52 -1.59 4.77
C LEU A 101 9.61 -1.54 5.85
N ALA A 102 10.01 -0.36 6.31
CA ALA A 102 11.01 -0.19 7.34
C ALA A 102 10.58 -0.81 8.69
N LEU A 103 9.29 -0.70 9.04
CA LEU A 103 8.74 -1.36 10.21
C LEU A 103 8.80 -2.89 10.06
N ALA A 104 8.40 -3.42 8.91
CA ALA A 104 8.43 -4.86 8.65
C ALA A 104 9.88 -5.41 8.71
N GLU A 105 10.87 -4.67 8.22
CA GLU A 105 12.29 -5.02 8.39
C GLU A 105 12.69 -5.11 9.86
N ARG A 106 12.26 -4.15 10.67
CA ARG A 106 12.59 -4.08 12.10
C ARG A 106 11.97 -5.21 12.92
N ILE A 107 10.70 -5.56 12.63
CA ILE A 107 9.93 -6.52 13.46
C ILE A 107 9.87 -7.93 12.88
N GLY A 108 10.40 -8.12 11.70
CA GLY A 108 10.44 -9.41 11.02
C GLY A 108 11.30 -10.43 11.74
N SER A 109 11.10 -11.70 11.41
CA SER A 109 11.92 -12.79 11.95
C SER A 109 13.41 -12.56 11.62
N PRO A 110 14.33 -12.75 12.57
CA PRO A 110 15.77 -12.67 12.30
C PRO A 110 16.27 -13.62 11.21
N SER A 111 15.53 -14.71 10.96
CA SER A 111 15.83 -15.68 9.90
C SER A 111 15.22 -15.33 8.54
N SER A 112 14.42 -14.28 8.47
CA SER A 112 13.82 -13.83 7.19
C SER A 112 14.83 -13.05 6.35
N PRO A 113 14.72 -13.10 5.01
CA PRO A 113 15.60 -12.32 4.15
C PRO A 113 15.39 -10.82 4.37
N SER A 114 16.47 -10.03 4.23
CA SER A 114 16.34 -8.58 4.14
C SER A 114 15.67 -8.20 2.82
N LEU A 115 14.66 -7.33 2.88
CA LEU A 115 13.99 -6.76 1.70
C LEU A 115 14.61 -5.42 1.29
N ILE A 116 15.44 -4.84 2.18
CA ILE A 116 16.19 -3.61 1.89
C ILE A 116 17.66 -3.98 1.73
N PRO A 117 18.28 -3.70 0.58
CA PRO A 117 19.68 -4.03 0.34
C PRO A 117 20.64 -3.44 1.38
N GLU A 118 21.68 -4.18 1.76
CA GLU A 118 22.72 -3.67 2.65
C GLU A 118 23.60 -2.61 1.96
N SER A 119 23.91 -2.82 0.69
CA SER A 119 24.65 -1.85 -0.12
C SER A 119 23.86 -0.53 -0.24
N PHE A 120 24.50 0.57 0.09
CA PHE A 120 23.88 1.90 -0.01
C PHE A 120 23.48 2.23 -1.47
N ALA A 121 24.32 1.91 -2.44
CA ALA A 121 24.03 2.14 -3.86
C ALA A 121 22.79 1.35 -4.32
N GLN A 122 22.74 0.05 -4.00
CA GLN A 122 21.58 -0.79 -4.31
C GLN A 122 20.29 -0.32 -3.60
N ARG A 123 20.41 0.20 -2.37
CA ARG A 123 19.29 0.77 -1.63
C ARG A 123 18.73 2.01 -2.31
N VAL A 124 19.60 2.90 -2.80
CA VAL A 124 19.19 4.08 -3.57
C VAL A 124 18.46 3.66 -4.84
N ASP A 125 19.01 2.71 -5.58
CA ASP A 125 18.39 2.17 -6.79
C ASP A 125 17.03 1.53 -6.51
N MET A 126 16.92 0.72 -5.46
CA MET A 126 15.67 0.08 -5.04
C MET A 126 14.57 1.11 -4.74
N PHE A 127 14.86 2.11 -3.91
CA PHE A 127 13.87 3.13 -3.57
C PHE A 127 13.49 3.98 -4.79
N GLY A 128 14.44 4.28 -5.68
CA GLY A 128 14.17 4.96 -6.94
C GLY A 128 13.19 4.17 -7.83
N LEU A 129 13.44 2.87 -8.02
CA LEU A 129 12.54 2.00 -8.79
C LEU A 129 11.17 1.83 -8.12
N CYS A 130 11.13 1.68 -6.80
CA CYS A 130 9.86 1.67 -6.07
C CYS A 130 9.08 2.97 -6.29
N ALA A 131 9.74 4.11 -6.34
CA ALA A 131 9.08 5.39 -6.61
C ALA A 131 8.50 5.46 -8.03
N VAL A 132 9.19 4.95 -9.05
CA VAL A 132 8.67 4.85 -10.42
C VAL A 132 7.35 4.08 -10.47
N VAL A 133 7.16 3.09 -9.61
CA VAL A 133 5.94 2.29 -9.56
C VAL A 133 4.88 2.92 -8.65
N LEU A 134 5.25 3.37 -7.45
CA LEU A 134 4.33 3.61 -6.33
C LEU A 134 4.12 5.09 -5.98
N ALA A 135 5.03 5.99 -6.37
CA ALA A 135 4.92 7.40 -6.02
C ALA A 135 3.87 8.14 -6.86
N GLU A 136 3.64 9.39 -6.50
CA GLU A 136 2.85 10.33 -7.32
C GLU A 136 3.41 10.36 -8.74
N ASP A 137 2.52 10.35 -9.72
CA ASP A 137 2.83 10.26 -11.15
C ASP A 137 3.54 8.95 -11.60
N GLY A 138 3.70 7.99 -10.69
CA GLY A 138 4.19 6.66 -11.03
C GLY A 138 3.15 5.77 -11.71
N ILE A 139 3.52 4.53 -12.03
CA ILE A 139 2.65 3.58 -12.76
C ILE A 139 1.30 3.43 -12.07
N VAL A 140 1.30 3.15 -10.75
CA VAL A 140 0.07 2.90 -9.99
C VAL A 140 -0.82 4.14 -9.93
N TRP A 141 -0.23 5.32 -9.78
CA TRP A 141 -0.96 6.58 -9.78
C TRP A 141 -1.67 6.80 -11.11
N ASN A 142 -0.94 6.69 -12.21
CA ASN A 142 -1.47 6.85 -13.56
C ASN A 142 -2.54 5.80 -13.90
N MET A 143 -2.41 4.55 -13.46
CA MET A 143 -3.45 3.53 -13.62
C MET A 143 -4.76 3.91 -12.91
N ARG A 144 -4.72 4.65 -11.80
CA ARG A 144 -5.91 5.03 -11.03
C ARG A 144 -6.68 6.18 -11.65
N ILE A 145 -6.01 7.07 -12.38
CA ILE A 145 -6.63 8.21 -13.07
C ILE A 145 -7.09 7.90 -14.49
N LEU A 146 -7.01 6.66 -14.96
CA LEU A 146 -7.51 6.27 -16.29
C LEU A 146 -9.02 6.43 -16.43
N ASN A 147 -9.77 6.34 -15.34
CA ASN A 147 -11.23 6.42 -15.35
C ASN A 147 -11.76 7.40 -14.33
N ASP A 148 -12.82 8.13 -14.70
CA ASP A 148 -13.57 8.96 -13.78
C ASP A 148 -14.36 8.07 -12.79
N GLY A 149 -14.02 8.20 -11.53
CA GLY A 149 -14.63 7.46 -10.44
C GLY A 149 -14.11 7.95 -9.09
N PRO A 150 -14.68 7.48 -7.96
CA PRO A 150 -14.25 7.93 -6.63
C PRO A 150 -12.75 7.77 -6.40
N LEU A 151 -12.17 6.68 -6.90
CA LEU A 151 -10.74 6.42 -6.80
C LEU A 151 -9.93 7.34 -7.72
N GLY A 152 -10.32 7.49 -8.99
CA GLY A 152 -9.66 8.40 -9.93
C GLY A 152 -9.65 9.84 -9.42
N ARG A 153 -10.77 10.32 -8.92
CA ARG A 153 -10.89 11.67 -8.33
C ARG A 153 -9.99 11.86 -7.11
N LYS A 154 -9.86 10.86 -6.26
CA LYS A 154 -8.93 10.87 -5.12
C LYS A 154 -7.48 11.04 -5.58
N TYR A 155 -7.13 10.53 -6.76
CA TYR A 155 -5.79 10.60 -7.36
C TYR A 155 -5.62 11.73 -8.38
N GLY A 156 -6.55 12.68 -8.44
CA GLY A 156 -6.44 13.86 -9.29
C GLY A 156 -6.89 13.65 -10.74
N TYR A 157 -7.89 12.78 -10.98
CA TYR A 157 -8.47 12.61 -12.29
C TYR A 157 -8.86 13.95 -12.93
N SER A 158 -8.49 14.09 -14.16
CA SER A 158 -9.04 15.05 -15.14
C SER A 158 -8.95 14.42 -16.52
N ASP A 159 -9.73 14.91 -17.49
CA ASP A 159 -9.69 14.39 -18.87
C ASP A 159 -8.28 14.49 -19.47
N ALA A 160 -7.57 15.58 -19.19
CA ALA A 160 -6.20 15.79 -19.66
C ALA A 160 -5.22 14.80 -18.98
N ALA A 161 -5.32 14.60 -17.66
CA ALA A 161 -4.47 13.66 -16.93
C ALA A 161 -4.74 12.22 -17.37
N SER A 162 -6.00 11.84 -17.54
CA SER A 162 -6.40 10.52 -18.04
C SER A 162 -5.88 10.26 -19.45
N ALA A 163 -5.96 11.24 -20.35
CA ALA A 163 -5.44 11.13 -21.71
C ALA A 163 -3.90 10.97 -21.76
N ALA A 164 -3.17 11.59 -20.83
CA ALA A 164 -1.72 11.51 -20.75
C ALA A 164 -1.21 10.24 -20.05
N ALA A 165 -2.02 9.61 -19.18
CA ALA A 165 -1.60 8.51 -18.33
C ALA A 165 -1.03 7.28 -19.08
N PRO A 166 -1.57 6.82 -20.23
CA PRO A 166 -0.99 5.69 -20.96
C PRO A 166 0.45 5.93 -21.42
N ALA A 167 0.77 7.15 -21.89
CA ALA A 167 2.14 7.48 -22.30
C ALA A 167 3.10 7.47 -21.10
N LYS A 168 2.72 8.05 -19.98
CA LYS A 168 3.52 8.04 -18.73
C LYS A 168 3.75 6.63 -18.21
N ILE A 169 2.74 5.77 -18.25
CA ILE A 169 2.89 4.35 -17.88
C ILE A 169 3.89 3.66 -18.81
N ALA A 170 3.80 3.89 -20.12
CA ALA A 170 4.72 3.29 -21.09
C ALA A 170 6.16 3.77 -20.88
N GLU A 171 6.38 5.05 -20.59
CA GLU A 171 7.71 5.61 -20.25
C GLU A 171 8.29 4.96 -18.98
N ALA A 172 7.47 4.81 -17.94
CA ALA A 172 7.89 4.18 -16.69
C ALA A 172 8.24 2.69 -16.89
N ILE A 173 7.46 1.96 -17.69
CA ILE A 173 7.75 0.56 -18.05
C ILE A 173 9.04 0.46 -18.85
N ALA A 174 9.26 1.36 -19.81
CA ALA A 174 10.50 1.38 -20.61
C ALA A 174 11.73 1.66 -19.73
N LEU A 175 11.62 2.51 -18.71
CA LEU A 175 12.69 2.75 -17.73
C LEU A 175 13.03 1.46 -16.97
N ILE A 176 12.00 0.72 -16.50
CA ILE A 176 12.19 -0.56 -15.79
C ILE A 176 12.84 -1.60 -16.71
N ASP A 177 12.37 -1.72 -17.95
CA ASP A 177 12.92 -2.64 -18.94
C ASP A 177 14.39 -2.33 -19.25
N ASN A 178 14.72 -1.07 -19.51
CA ASN A 178 16.11 -0.63 -19.70
C ASN A 178 17.00 -0.98 -18.50
N ARG A 179 16.47 -0.82 -17.28
CA ARG A 179 17.21 -1.18 -16.07
C ARG A 179 17.47 -2.69 -16.00
N LEU A 180 16.46 -3.50 -16.34
CA LEU A 180 16.61 -4.96 -16.40
C LEU A 180 17.65 -5.39 -17.41
N GLN A 181 17.65 -4.78 -18.60
CA GLN A 181 18.67 -5.04 -19.63
C GLN A 181 20.08 -4.69 -19.16
N GLN A 182 20.27 -3.52 -18.54
CA GLN A 182 21.55 -3.13 -17.96
C GLN A 182 22.06 -4.09 -16.87
N GLN A 183 21.15 -4.65 -16.08
CA GLN A 183 21.49 -5.65 -15.08
C GLN A 183 21.84 -6.99 -15.72
N ALA A 184 21.11 -7.40 -16.76
CA ALA A 184 21.41 -8.62 -17.52
C ALA A 184 22.83 -8.57 -18.16
N GLU A 185 23.25 -7.41 -18.69
CA GLU A 185 24.61 -7.21 -19.21
C GLU A 185 25.68 -7.38 -18.12
N ARG A 186 25.34 -7.19 -16.85
CA ARG A 186 26.21 -7.40 -15.69
C ARG A 186 26.10 -8.81 -15.09
N GLY A 187 25.26 -9.66 -15.68
CA GLY A 187 25.03 -11.04 -15.24
C GLY A 187 23.97 -11.22 -14.16
N SER A 188 23.22 -10.17 -13.82
CA SER A 188 22.10 -10.25 -12.85
C SER A 188 20.77 -10.44 -13.56
N SER A 189 19.90 -11.27 -12.96
CA SER A 189 18.51 -11.46 -13.39
C SER A 189 17.53 -10.54 -12.64
N TYR A 190 18.01 -9.65 -11.80
CA TYR A 190 17.20 -8.78 -10.95
C TYR A 190 17.35 -7.32 -11.35
N LEU A 191 16.37 -6.50 -11.00
CA LEU A 191 16.39 -5.05 -11.21
C LEU A 191 17.44 -4.34 -10.33
N VAL A 192 17.78 -4.92 -9.18
CA VAL A 192 18.76 -4.42 -8.22
C VAL A 192 19.48 -5.61 -7.59
N GLY A 193 20.80 -5.52 -7.47
CA GLY A 193 21.63 -6.58 -6.90
C GLY A 193 21.86 -7.74 -7.86
N ASP A 194 22.33 -8.84 -7.28
CA ASP A 194 22.71 -10.09 -7.98
C ASP A 194 21.70 -11.20 -7.73
#